data_b2c6a74529a71b32f2023a66108a2ef6
#
_entry.id   b2c6a74529a71b32f2023a66108a2ef6
#
_cell.length_a   1.000
_cell.length_b   1.000
_cell.length_c   1.000
_cell.angle_alpha   90.00
_cell.angle_beta   90.00
_cell.angle_gamma   90.00
#
_symmetry.space_group_name_H-M   'P 1'
#
loop_
_entity.id
_entity.type
_entity.pdbx_description
1 polymer ?
#
loop_
_entity_poly.entity_id
_entity_poly.type
_entity_poly.pdbx_seq_one_letter_code
_entity_poly.pdbx_strand_id
1 'polypeptide(L)'
;QFRRLLDLVYIGNWILNSTRGEQRFADYDEVESLVFGKALMEGMPALAEIYHGEIVPSQAFVEGGIHEAIMEYENNVFFDILAEDLARRDMDDAPIDESNYDELASRIDAYISEFEEHGTDNILVDIDIP
;
A
#
# COMPACT_ATOMS: atom_id res chain seq x y z
N GLN A 1 17.52 13.80 8.01
CA GLN A 1 16.22 13.58 8.67
C GLN A 1 15.06 14.19 7.89
N PHE A 2 15.24 15.37 7.31
CA PHE A 2 14.21 15.98 6.46
C PHE A 2 13.88 15.13 5.24
N ARG A 3 14.88 14.48 4.63
CA ARG A 3 14.64 13.55 3.51
C ARG A 3 13.68 12.41 3.89
N ARG A 4 13.80 11.89 5.11
CA ARG A 4 12.90 10.84 5.61
C ARG A 4 11.49 11.35 5.87
N LEU A 5 11.34 12.62 6.24
CA LEU A 5 10.03 13.24 6.35
C LEU A 5 9.31 13.27 5.00
N LEU A 6 10.03 13.57 3.92
CA LEU A 6 9.47 13.52 2.56
C LEU A 6 8.97 12.11 2.22
N ASP A 7 9.74 11.08 2.56
CA ASP A 7 9.32 9.68 2.34
C ASP A 7 8.02 9.37 3.09
N LEU A 8 7.92 9.74 4.36
CA LEU A 8 6.73 9.47 5.19
C LEU A 8 5.50 10.23 4.68
N VAL A 9 5.66 11.48 4.30
CA VAL A 9 4.55 12.29 3.76
C VAL A 9 4.07 11.73 2.42
N TYR A 10 4.98 11.35 1.55
CA TYR A 10 4.64 10.77 0.26
C TYR A 10 3.89 9.44 0.41
N ILE A 11 4.40 8.53 1.24
CA ILE A 11 3.75 7.23 1.49
C ILE A 11 2.38 7.44 2.11
N GLY A 12 2.24 8.33 3.09
CA GLY A 12 0.96 8.63 3.72
C GLY A 12 -0.07 9.12 2.71
N ASN A 13 0.29 10.08 1.88
CA ASN A 13 -0.60 10.57 0.83
C ASN A 13 -0.88 9.52 -0.24
N TRP A 14 0.10 8.71 -0.60
CA TRP A 14 -0.06 7.60 -1.54
C TRP A 14 -1.15 6.64 -1.07
N ILE A 15 -1.08 6.19 0.17
CA ILE A 15 -2.07 5.27 0.74
C ILE A 15 -3.46 5.91 0.78
N LEU A 16 -3.54 7.18 1.17
CA LEU A 16 -4.83 7.86 1.33
C LEU A 16 -5.48 8.23 0.01
N ASN A 17 -4.72 8.52 -1.03
CA ASN A 17 -5.23 9.14 -2.25
C ASN A 17 -5.02 8.35 -3.55
N SER A 18 -4.03 7.46 -3.65
CA SER A 18 -3.65 6.86 -4.94
C SER A 18 -4.77 6.09 -5.64
N THR A 19 -5.75 5.57 -4.90
CA THR A 19 -6.87 4.80 -5.44
C THR A 19 -8.19 5.58 -5.53
N ARG A 20 -8.19 6.88 -5.22
CA ARG A 20 -9.43 7.66 -5.08
C ARG A 20 -9.88 8.40 -6.35
N GLY A 21 -9.00 8.59 -7.33
CA GLY A 21 -9.32 9.34 -8.53
C GLY A 21 -9.79 10.77 -8.20
N GLU A 22 -11.01 11.13 -8.62
CA GLU A 22 -11.59 12.46 -8.36
C GLU A 22 -12.04 12.68 -6.91
N GLN A 23 -12.15 11.61 -6.13
CA GLN A 23 -12.56 11.68 -4.72
C GLN A 23 -11.37 11.81 -3.77
N ARG A 24 -10.30 12.44 -4.22
CA ARG A 24 -9.10 12.67 -3.43
C ARG A 24 -9.38 13.52 -2.20
N PHE A 25 -8.64 13.27 -1.13
CA PHE A 25 -8.59 14.17 0.02
C PHE A 25 -7.63 15.32 -0.28
N ALA A 26 -8.15 16.47 -0.62
CA ALA A 26 -7.37 17.65 -1.02
C ALA A 26 -6.44 18.16 0.08
N ASP A 27 -6.83 18.04 1.34
CA ASP A 27 -6.04 18.46 2.48
C ASP A 27 -4.72 17.69 2.63
N TYR A 28 -4.70 16.41 2.31
CA TYR A 28 -3.44 15.63 2.28
C TYR A 28 -2.55 16.02 1.11
N ASP A 29 -3.13 16.34 -0.05
CA ASP A 29 -2.37 16.89 -1.18
C ASP A 29 -1.75 18.25 -0.82
N GLU A 30 -2.47 19.09 -0.09
CA GLU A 30 -1.95 20.38 0.38
C GLU A 30 -0.77 20.21 1.35
N VAL A 31 -0.87 19.29 2.30
CA VAL A 31 0.23 19.00 3.24
C VAL A 31 1.46 18.49 2.49
N GLU A 32 1.28 17.58 1.52
CA GLU A 32 2.38 17.09 0.69
C GLU A 32 3.05 18.25 -0.05
N SER A 33 2.28 19.12 -0.67
CA SER A 33 2.78 20.30 -1.38
C SER A 33 3.57 21.23 -0.46
N LEU A 34 3.07 21.50 0.75
CA LEU A 34 3.74 22.35 1.73
C LEU A 34 5.07 21.76 2.18
N VAL A 35 5.12 20.47 2.47
CA VAL A 35 6.34 19.80 2.95
C VAL A 35 7.37 19.69 1.82
N PHE A 36 6.97 19.30 0.62
CA PHE A 36 7.87 19.25 -0.53
C PHE A 36 8.37 20.65 -0.94
N GLY A 37 7.56 21.69 -0.76
CA GLY A 37 8.00 23.06 -0.96
C GLY A 37 9.19 23.46 -0.08
N LYS A 38 9.28 22.91 1.11
CA LYS A 38 10.40 23.13 2.02
C LYS A 38 11.71 22.48 1.55
N ALA A 39 11.64 21.51 0.64
CA ALA A 39 12.85 20.91 0.06
C ALA A 39 13.73 21.97 -0.64
N LEU A 40 13.13 22.99 -1.23
CA LEU A 40 13.85 24.09 -1.85
C LEU A 40 14.67 24.89 -0.82
N MET A 41 14.13 25.03 0.40
CA MET A 41 14.77 25.77 1.49
C MET A 41 15.82 24.94 2.24
N GLU A 42 15.67 23.61 2.24
CA GLU A 42 16.56 22.67 2.93
C GLU A 42 17.72 22.16 2.03
N GLY A 43 17.93 22.80 0.88
CA GLY A 43 19.00 22.45 -0.03
C GLY A 43 18.77 21.19 -0.85
N MET A 44 17.52 20.79 -1.05
CA MET A 44 17.13 19.61 -1.82
C MET A 44 16.19 19.96 -2.98
N PRO A 45 16.55 20.94 -3.85
CA PRO A 45 15.61 21.42 -4.88
C PRO A 45 15.29 20.36 -5.94
N ALA A 46 16.11 19.33 -6.08
CA ALA A 46 15.86 18.24 -7.03
C ALA A 46 14.69 17.34 -6.62
N LEU A 47 14.22 17.41 -5.37
CA LEU A 47 13.16 16.54 -4.85
C LEU A 47 11.75 17.09 -5.01
N ALA A 48 11.62 18.35 -5.44
CA ALA A 48 10.32 18.99 -5.68
C ALA A 48 10.31 19.66 -7.05
N GLU A 49 9.12 19.73 -7.66
CA GLU A 49 8.91 20.43 -8.94
C GLU A 49 7.56 21.14 -8.93
N ILE A 50 7.36 22.03 -9.88
CA ILE A 50 6.08 22.71 -10.06
C ILE A 50 5.34 22.04 -11.21
N TYR A 51 4.11 21.62 -10.95
CA TYR A 51 3.23 20.98 -11.91
C TYR A 51 1.84 21.63 -11.82
N HIS A 52 1.38 22.22 -12.91
CA HIS A 52 0.11 22.97 -12.96
C HIS A 52 -0.01 24.03 -11.86
N GLY A 53 1.09 24.72 -11.55
CA GLY A 53 1.11 25.79 -10.53
C GLY A 53 1.25 25.33 -9.10
N GLU A 54 1.30 24.02 -8.86
CA GLU A 54 1.44 23.42 -7.53
C GLU A 54 2.79 22.77 -7.35
N ILE A 55 3.31 22.77 -6.13
CA ILE A 55 4.53 22.06 -5.79
C ILE A 55 4.17 20.59 -5.55
N VAL A 56 4.89 19.71 -6.24
CA VAL A 56 4.69 18.25 -6.16
C VAL A 56 6.03 17.56 -5.98
N PRO A 57 6.05 16.30 -5.51
CA PRO A 57 7.26 15.47 -5.56
C PRO A 57 7.80 15.41 -6.98
N SER A 58 9.11 15.60 -7.15
CA SER A 58 9.73 15.55 -8.47
C SER A 58 9.78 14.11 -9.01
N GLN A 59 9.98 13.98 -10.32
CA GLN A 59 10.24 12.70 -10.94
C GLN A 59 11.47 12.01 -10.32
N ALA A 60 12.52 12.78 -10.01
CA ALA A 60 13.72 12.24 -9.35
C ALA A 60 13.40 11.68 -7.97
N PHE A 61 12.50 12.29 -7.20
CA PHE A 61 12.03 11.74 -5.93
C PHE A 61 11.25 10.44 -6.14
N VAL A 62 10.27 10.47 -7.02
CA VAL A 62 9.37 9.32 -7.28
C VAL A 62 10.16 8.10 -7.78
N GLU A 63 11.16 8.31 -8.63
CA GLU A 63 12.00 7.25 -9.18
C GLU A 63 13.17 6.87 -8.26
N GLY A 64 13.34 7.54 -7.13
CA GLY A 64 14.49 7.40 -6.24
C GLY A 64 14.43 6.23 -5.25
N GLY A 65 13.50 5.28 -5.42
CA GLY A 65 13.40 4.08 -4.58
C GLY A 65 12.18 4.01 -3.69
N ILE A 66 11.38 5.09 -3.55
CA ILE A 66 10.19 5.08 -2.68
C ILE A 66 9.14 4.08 -3.15
N HIS A 67 8.95 3.91 -4.45
CA HIS A 67 8.00 2.94 -5.01
C HIS A 67 8.48 1.50 -4.85
N GLU A 68 9.78 1.25 -4.76
CA GLU A 68 10.30 -0.08 -4.42
C GLU A 68 9.86 -0.49 -3.01
N ALA A 69 9.92 0.45 -2.04
CA ALA A 69 9.43 0.21 -0.69
C ALA A 69 7.92 -0.03 -0.64
N ILE A 70 7.14 0.73 -1.42
CA ILE A 70 5.69 0.54 -1.54
C ILE A 70 5.38 -0.84 -2.11
N MET A 71 6.05 -1.24 -3.20
CA MET A 71 5.85 -2.54 -3.85
C MET A 71 6.25 -3.69 -2.94
N GLU A 72 7.33 -3.56 -2.18
CA GLU A 72 7.74 -4.55 -1.19
C GLU A 72 6.65 -4.75 -0.12
N TYR A 73 6.09 -3.66 0.40
CA TYR A 73 4.97 -3.72 1.33
C TYR A 73 3.76 -4.42 0.71
N GLU A 74 3.36 -4.01 -0.49
CA GLU A 74 2.22 -4.61 -1.20
C GLU A 74 2.40 -6.12 -1.41
N ASN A 75 3.59 -6.54 -1.84
CA ASN A 75 3.91 -7.96 -2.04
C ASN A 75 3.86 -8.75 -0.73
N ASN A 76 4.34 -8.16 0.36
CA ASN A 76 4.37 -8.83 1.66
C ASN A 76 2.98 -8.98 2.28
N VAL A 77 2.10 -8.00 2.11
CA VAL A 77 0.77 -8.04 2.75
C VAL A 77 -0.30 -8.68 1.88
N PHE A 78 -0.09 -8.78 0.57
CA PHE A 78 -1.10 -9.32 -0.35
C PHE A 78 -1.56 -10.72 0.04
N PHE A 79 -0.61 -11.63 0.24
CA PHE A 79 -0.94 -13.01 0.59
C PHE A 79 -1.47 -13.15 2.02
N ASP A 80 -1.02 -12.32 2.94
CA ASP A 80 -1.53 -12.32 4.31
C ASP A 80 -3.02 -11.93 4.34
N ILE A 81 -3.38 -10.88 3.61
CA ILE A 81 -4.78 -10.43 3.47
C ILE A 81 -5.62 -11.50 2.77
N LEU A 82 -5.12 -12.05 1.68
CA LEU A 82 -5.82 -13.09 0.93
C LEU A 82 -6.03 -14.35 1.77
N ALA A 83 -5.01 -14.77 2.54
CA ALA A 83 -5.09 -15.91 3.43
C ALA A 83 -6.20 -15.74 4.47
N GLU A 84 -6.28 -14.57 5.10
CA GLU A 84 -7.32 -14.27 6.08
C GLU A 84 -8.71 -14.27 5.44
N ASP A 85 -8.87 -13.62 4.29
CA ASP A 85 -10.16 -13.56 3.60
C ASP A 85 -10.64 -14.95 3.18
N LEU A 86 -9.74 -15.79 2.67
CA LEU A 86 -10.09 -17.16 2.29
C LEU A 86 -10.42 -18.02 3.52
N ALA A 87 -9.67 -17.88 4.60
CA ALA A 87 -9.95 -18.60 5.84
C ALA A 87 -11.31 -18.22 6.42
N ARG A 88 -11.67 -16.94 6.42
CA ARG A 88 -12.99 -16.47 6.87
C ARG A 88 -14.11 -16.97 5.97
N ARG A 89 -13.91 -16.92 4.66
CA ARG A 89 -14.87 -17.51 3.69
C ARG A 89 -15.14 -18.98 4.00
N ASP A 90 -14.11 -19.76 4.25
CA ASP A 90 -14.22 -21.20 4.53
C ASP A 90 -14.89 -21.50 5.88
N MET A 91 -15.02 -20.48 6.73
CA MET A 91 -15.77 -20.51 7.98
C MET A 91 -17.14 -19.81 7.86
N ASP A 92 -17.67 -19.67 6.64
CA ASP A 92 -18.94 -19.02 6.34
C ASP A 92 -19.05 -17.58 6.87
N ASP A 93 -17.91 -16.88 6.97
CA ASP A 93 -17.81 -15.52 7.52
C ASP A 93 -18.43 -15.38 8.90
N ALA A 94 -18.38 -16.44 9.69
CA ALA A 94 -18.93 -16.46 11.05
C ALA A 94 -18.18 -15.44 11.94
N PRO A 95 -18.87 -14.79 12.88
CA PRO A 95 -18.22 -13.94 13.86
C PRO A 95 -17.14 -14.72 14.62
N ILE A 96 -15.97 -14.12 14.79
CA ILE A 96 -14.83 -14.75 15.47
C ILE A 96 -14.88 -14.45 16.95
N ASP A 97 -14.77 -15.50 17.75
CA ASP A 97 -14.72 -15.46 19.21
C ASP A 97 -13.73 -16.50 19.75
N GLU A 98 -13.69 -16.69 21.06
CA GLU A 98 -12.77 -17.65 21.68
C GLU A 98 -13.01 -19.11 21.23
N SER A 99 -14.22 -19.45 20.76
CA SER A 99 -14.56 -20.83 20.36
C SER A 99 -14.01 -21.22 18.99
N ASN A 100 -13.76 -20.27 18.10
CA ASN A 100 -13.33 -20.52 16.72
C ASN A 100 -12.05 -19.78 16.30
N TYR A 101 -11.45 -19.00 17.21
CA TYR A 101 -10.22 -18.26 16.93
C TYR A 101 -9.07 -19.17 16.50
N ASP A 102 -8.87 -20.27 17.20
CA ASP A 102 -7.79 -21.22 16.88
C ASP A 102 -8.00 -21.88 15.51
N GLU A 103 -9.25 -22.13 15.14
CA GLU A 103 -9.57 -22.64 13.79
C GLU A 103 -9.22 -21.61 12.72
N LEU A 104 -9.59 -20.35 12.90
CA LEU A 104 -9.25 -19.27 11.97
C LEU A 104 -7.73 -19.16 11.81
N ALA A 105 -6.98 -19.13 12.91
CA ALA A 105 -5.53 -19.04 12.89
C ALA A 105 -4.89 -20.22 12.14
N SER A 106 -5.36 -21.43 12.39
CA SER A 106 -4.87 -22.64 11.70
C SER A 106 -5.14 -22.60 10.20
N ARG A 107 -6.30 -22.10 9.78
CA ARG A 107 -6.64 -21.96 8.36
C ARG A 107 -5.80 -20.89 7.68
N ILE A 108 -5.58 -19.75 8.34
CA ILE A 108 -4.69 -18.68 7.84
C ILE A 108 -3.28 -19.23 7.64
N ASP A 109 -2.72 -19.94 8.63
CA ASP A 109 -1.38 -20.53 8.52
C ASP A 109 -1.26 -21.52 7.37
N ALA A 110 -2.30 -22.31 7.13
CA ALA A 110 -2.34 -23.25 6.02
C ALA A 110 -2.30 -22.53 4.67
N TYR A 111 -3.08 -21.46 4.51
CA TYR A 111 -3.06 -20.65 3.29
C TYR A 111 -1.73 -19.92 3.10
N ILE A 112 -1.17 -19.33 4.16
CA ILE A 112 0.13 -18.67 4.10
C ILE A 112 1.22 -19.65 3.65
N SER A 113 1.24 -20.86 4.21
CA SER A 113 2.20 -21.90 3.82
C SER A 113 2.08 -22.27 2.35
N GLU A 114 0.84 -22.41 1.85
CA GLU A 114 0.59 -22.66 0.43
C GLU A 114 1.11 -21.53 -0.45
N PHE A 115 0.84 -20.26 -0.07
CA PHE A 115 1.27 -19.10 -0.86
C PHE A 115 2.78 -18.87 -0.80
N GLU A 116 3.44 -19.19 0.31
CA GLU A 116 4.89 -19.13 0.42
C GLU A 116 5.57 -20.15 -0.51
N GLU A 117 4.98 -21.34 -0.65
CA GLU A 117 5.55 -22.40 -1.47
C GLU A 117 5.21 -22.26 -2.95
N HIS A 118 3.98 -21.89 -3.29
CA HIS A 118 3.48 -21.95 -4.66
C HIS A 118 2.99 -20.60 -5.22
N GLY A 119 2.97 -19.52 -4.41
CA GLY A 119 2.42 -18.25 -4.86
C GLY A 119 0.96 -18.42 -5.29
N THR A 120 0.63 -17.99 -6.49
CA THR A 120 -0.74 -18.10 -7.06
C THR A 120 -0.95 -19.35 -7.91
N ASP A 121 0.01 -20.25 -8.02
CA ASP A 121 -0.02 -21.35 -8.98
C ASP A 121 -1.21 -22.29 -8.80
N ASN A 122 -1.67 -22.47 -7.56
CA ASN A 122 -2.79 -23.36 -7.23
C ASN A 122 -4.12 -22.62 -6.99
N ILE A 123 -4.16 -21.30 -7.25
CA ILE A 123 -5.38 -20.53 -7.16
C ILE A 123 -6.15 -20.65 -8.48
N LEU A 124 -7.39 -21.09 -8.38
CA LEU A 124 -8.30 -21.17 -9.53
C LEU A 124 -9.36 -20.06 -9.42
N VAL A 125 -9.58 -19.38 -10.52
CA VAL A 125 -10.62 -18.35 -10.63
C VAL A 125 -11.57 -18.79 -11.74
N ASP A 126 -12.81 -19.04 -11.38
CA ASP A 126 -13.86 -19.50 -12.31
C ASP A 126 -14.52 -18.30 -12.99
N ILE A 127 -13.84 -17.78 -14.00
CA ILE A 127 -14.33 -16.66 -14.82
C ILE A 127 -14.12 -16.97 -16.30
N ASP A 128 -15.04 -16.50 -17.12
CA ASP A 128 -14.89 -16.50 -18.58
C ASP A 128 -13.97 -15.33 -18.99
N ILE A 129 -12.77 -15.65 -19.43
CA ILE A 129 -11.85 -14.65 -19.99
C ILE A 129 -12.01 -14.68 -21.51
N PRO A 130 -12.46 -13.56 -22.14
CA PRO A 130 -12.63 -13.50 -23.59
C PRO A 130 -11.30 -13.60 -24.36
#